data_da28063534b9d5a271890af18a69c007
#
_entry.id   da28063534b9d5a271890af18a69c007
#
_cell.length_a   1.000
_cell.length_b   1.000
_cell.length_c   1.000
_cell.angle_alpha   90.00
_cell.angle_beta   90.00
_cell.angle_gamma   90.00
#
_symmetry.space_group_name_H-M   'P 1'
#
loop_
_entity.id
_entity.type
_entity.pdbx_description
1 polymer ?
#
loop_
_entity_poly.entity_id
_entity_poly.type
_entity_poly.pdbx_seq_one_letter_code
_entity_poly.pdbx_strand_id
1 'polypeptide(L)'
;MRRTATVAAAFGFGGVLALLLLFGPGLQRVGPVTVTPKQAAWIETKWPFLMDQWGEGKAFQCKAADCGVELNLYIRPKVGFCSSTTGVADDAELERLSDFDFMNGDTVALGDGHDISIAWMRGRIRAYAIAKPNRSRISAITVAFNNNSDALVATVVVNDAQPTAVESVVIEFLNGQTIQRWVTLALGL
;
A
#
# COMPACT_ATOMS: atom_id res chain seq x y z
N MET A 1 56.24 -6.70 50.28
CA MET A 1 57.66 -6.85 49.76
C MET A 1 57.70 -6.09 48.45
N ARG A 2 58.41 -4.97 48.51
CA ARG A 2 59.54 -4.53 47.65
C ARG A 2 59.23 -4.46 46.15
N ARG A 3 59.53 -3.47 45.37
CA ARG A 3 60.18 -2.13 45.45
C ARG A 3 59.93 -1.43 44.13
N THR A 4 59.52 -0.21 44.16
CA THR A 4 60.19 0.97 43.57
C THR A 4 61.09 0.79 42.39
N ALA A 5 60.87 1.54 41.32
CA ALA A 5 61.87 2.47 40.78
C ALA A 5 61.27 3.42 39.73
N THR A 6 61.44 4.66 40.05
CA THR A 6 61.32 5.87 39.26
C THR A 6 62.53 6.01 38.38
N VAL A 7 62.45 6.53 37.15
CA VAL A 7 63.45 7.42 36.55
C VAL A 7 62.77 8.36 35.55
N ALA A 8 63.05 9.63 35.76
CA ALA A 8 62.79 10.77 34.90
C ALA A 8 64.01 11.07 34.02
N ALA A 9 63.77 11.80 32.95
CA ALA A 9 64.61 12.82 32.30
C ALA A 9 64.10 13.02 30.88
N ALA A 10 63.56 14.10 30.43
CA ALA A 10 64.03 15.49 30.27
C ALA A 10 64.81 15.71 28.95
N PHE A 11 64.34 16.73 28.25
CA PHE A 11 64.98 17.63 27.27
C PHE A 11 65.08 17.20 25.79
N GLY A 12 64.59 18.10 24.96
CA GLY A 12 65.01 18.22 23.56
C GLY A 12 64.13 19.18 22.74
N PHE A 13 64.54 20.43 22.75
CA PHE A 13 64.13 21.56 21.89
C PHE A 13 64.19 21.19 20.39
N GLY A 14 63.27 21.76 19.60
CA GLY A 14 63.47 21.83 18.17
C GLY A 14 62.20 22.20 17.44
N GLY A 15 61.96 23.52 17.30
CA GLY A 15 60.90 24.04 16.47
C GLY A 15 61.14 23.87 14.99
N VAL A 16 60.07 23.55 14.27
CA VAL A 16 59.88 23.96 12.88
C VAL A 16 58.39 24.15 12.66
N LEU A 17 57.98 25.37 12.45
CA LEU A 17 56.68 25.80 12.01
C LEU A 17 56.51 25.40 10.55
N ALA A 18 55.78 24.32 10.28
CA ALA A 18 55.36 23.95 8.96
C ALA A 18 53.84 24.12 8.86
N LEU A 19 53.44 25.29 8.32
CA LEU A 19 52.08 25.64 7.95
C LEU A 19 51.70 24.79 6.71
N LEU A 20 51.19 23.60 6.92
CA LEU A 20 50.54 22.81 5.85
C LEU A 20 49.05 23.10 5.81
N LEU A 21 48.70 24.03 4.93
CA LEU A 21 47.32 24.21 4.45
C LEU A 21 46.88 22.91 3.75
N LEU A 22 46.31 22.01 4.49
CA LEU A 22 45.59 20.89 3.92
C LEU A 22 44.25 21.38 3.42
N PHE A 23 44.20 21.68 2.13
CA PHE A 23 42.94 21.69 1.39
C PHE A 23 42.35 20.27 1.42
N GLY A 24 41.62 19.96 2.46
CA GLY A 24 40.77 18.76 2.48
C GLY A 24 39.66 18.91 1.45
N PRO A 25 39.43 17.92 0.56
CA PRO A 25 38.24 17.94 -0.27
C PRO A 25 37.03 17.98 0.65
N GLY A 26 36.22 19.04 0.51
CA GLY A 26 35.01 19.21 1.28
C GLY A 26 34.11 17.99 1.12
N LEU A 27 34.00 17.18 2.15
CA LEU A 27 32.93 16.19 2.29
C LEU A 27 31.61 16.98 2.32
N GLN A 28 31.03 17.17 1.15
CA GLN A 28 29.64 17.61 1.05
C GLN A 28 28.82 16.56 1.81
N ARG A 29 28.36 16.91 3.00
CA ARG A 29 27.31 16.16 3.67
C ARG A 29 26.09 16.22 2.77
N VAL A 30 25.86 15.15 2.03
CA VAL A 30 24.56 14.91 1.40
C VAL A 30 23.58 14.81 2.56
N GLY A 31 22.83 15.88 2.78
CA GLY A 31 21.74 15.89 3.75
C GLY A 31 20.76 14.78 3.41
N PRO A 32 20.03 14.22 4.39
CA PRO A 32 19.00 13.26 4.10
C PRO A 32 18.02 13.89 3.09
N VAL A 33 17.92 13.27 1.91
CA VAL A 33 16.89 13.63 0.95
C VAL A 33 15.57 13.22 1.58
N THR A 34 14.87 14.18 2.16
CA THR A 34 13.50 13.98 2.65
C THR A 34 12.65 13.84 1.40
N VAL A 35 12.46 12.61 0.93
CA VAL A 35 11.47 12.31 -0.10
C VAL A 35 10.12 12.55 0.55
N THR A 36 9.53 13.71 0.30
CA THR A 36 8.12 13.95 0.63
C THR A 36 7.33 12.91 -0.16
N PRO A 37 6.54 12.03 0.47
CA PRO A 37 5.71 11.10 -0.29
C PRO A 37 4.84 11.92 -1.23
N LYS A 38 5.05 11.75 -2.53
CA LYS A 38 4.17 12.37 -3.52
C LYS A 38 2.80 11.76 -3.28
N GLN A 39 1.80 12.59 -3.01
CA GLN A 39 0.45 12.13 -2.79
C GLN A 39 -0.01 11.34 -4.01
N ALA A 40 -0.46 10.11 -3.80
CA ALA A 40 -0.90 9.22 -4.85
C ALA A 40 -2.00 9.89 -5.70
N ALA A 41 -1.75 10.04 -6.99
CA ALA A 41 -2.68 10.68 -7.92
C ALA A 41 -3.53 9.62 -8.62
N TRP A 42 -4.72 9.36 -8.09
CA TRP A 42 -5.69 8.47 -8.69
C TRP A 42 -6.55 9.19 -9.72
N ILE A 43 -6.69 8.60 -10.89
CA ILE A 43 -7.47 9.11 -12.02
C ILE A 43 -8.64 8.17 -12.26
N GLU A 44 -9.87 8.68 -12.23
CA GLU A 44 -11.05 7.90 -12.59
C GLU A 44 -10.99 7.52 -14.08
N THR A 45 -11.27 6.27 -14.39
CA THR A 45 -11.25 5.70 -15.72
C THR A 45 -12.60 5.04 -16.04
N LYS A 46 -12.81 4.65 -17.27
CA LYS A 46 -14.02 3.94 -17.65
C LYS A 46 -14.04 2.54 -17.01
N TRP A 47 -15.21 2.12 -16.50
CA TRP A 47 -15.45 0.75 -16.04
C TRP A 47 -15.21 -0.24 -17.18
N PRO A 48 -14.29 -1.22 -17.04
CA PRO A 48 -13.87 -2.04 -18.17
C PRO A 48 -14.65 -3.37 -18.30
N PHE A 49 -15.51 -3.67 -17.35
CA PHE A 49 -16.19 -4.97 -17.29
C PHE A 49 -17.61 -4.88 -17.82
N LEU A 50 -18.15 -6.02 -18.22
CA LEU A 50 -19.56 -6.13 -18.58
C LEU A 50 -20.44 -5.92 -17.34
N MET A 51 -21.60 -5.34 -17.58
CA MET A 51 -22.59 -5.14 -16.53
C MET A 51 -23.19 -6.50 -16.13
N ASP A 52 -23.30 -6.71 -14.84
CA ASP A 52 -23.98 -7.87 -14.24
C ASP A 52 -25.10 -7.40 -13.28
N GLN A 53 -25.58 -8.30 -12.43
CA GLN A 53 -26.64 -8.01 -11.46
C GLN A 53 -26.31 -6.89 -10.45
N TRP A 54 -25.02 -6.58 -10.25
CA TRP A 54 -24.55 -5.54 -9.33
C TRP A 54 -24.34 -4.19 -10.02
N GLY A 55 -24.52 -4.14 -11.35
CA GLY A 55 -24.35 -2.94 -12.14
C GLY A 55 -22.88 -2.55 -12.36
N GLU A 56 -22.69 -1.32 -12.81
CA GLU A 56 -21.37 -0.73 -12.97
C GLU A 56 -20.83 -0.19 -11.65
N GLY A 57 -19.53 -0.35 -11.46
CA GLY A 57 -18.78 0.31 -10.40
C GLY A 57 -18.03 1.53 -10.88
N LYS A 58 -17.00 1.90 -10.14
CA LYS A 58 -15.99 2.89 -10.53
C LYS A 58 -14.65 2.23 -10.70
N ALA A 59 -13.90 2.72 -11.68
CA ALA A 59 -12.54 2.29 -11.96
C ALA A 59 -11.58 3.47 -11.80
N PHE A 60 -10.42 3.21 -11.21
CA PHE A 60 -9.38 4.21 -11.00
C PHE A 60 -8.02 3.64 -11.35
N GLN A 61 -7.14 4.47 -11.84
CA GLN A 61 -5.75 4.13 -12.13
C GLN A 61 -4.82 5.07 -11.36
N CYS A 62 -3.79 4.51 -10.75
CA CYS A 62 -2.63 5.25 -10.29
C CYS A 62 -1.39 4.82 -11.06
N LYS A 63 -0.72 5.78 -11.70
CA LYS A 63 0.48 5.51 -12.50
C LYS A 63 1.68 5.22 -11.61
N ALA A 64 2.64 4.45 -12.12
CA ALA A 64 3.86 4.14 -11.40
C ALA A 64 4.65 5.38 -10.94
N ALA A 65 4.59 6.48 -11.69
CA ALA A 65 5.23 7.75 -11.32
C ALA A 65 4.66 8.39 -10.04
N ASP A 66 3.41 8.05 -9.68
CA ASP A 66 2.69 8.62 -8.53
C ASP A 66 2.57 7.63 -7.37
N CYS A 67 2.35 6.34 -7.67
CA CYS A 67 2.16 5.29 -6.68
C CYS A 67 3.37 4.34 -6.52
N GLY A 68 4.48 4.59 -7.22
CA GLY A 68 5.66 3.71 -7.21
C GLY A 68 5.51 2.48 -8.12
N VAL A 69 4.28 2.01 -8.31
CA VAL A 69 3.89 0.95 -9.24
C VAL A 69 2.56 1.31 -9.89
N GLU A 70 2.24 0.69 -11.00
CA GLU A 70 0.94 0.88 -11.64
C GLU A 70 -0.13 0.09 -10.89
N LEU A 71 -1.20 0.80 -10.49
CA LEU A 71 -2.35 0.24 -9.79
C LEU A 71 -3.63 0.51 -10.59
N ASN A 72 -4.46 -0.52 -10.72
CA ASN A 72 -5.79 -0.39 -11.29
C ASN A 72 -6.80 -0.86 -10.24
N LEU A 73 -7.65 0.05 -9.75
CA LEU A 73 -8.64 -0.20 -8.72
C LEU A 73 -10.04 -0.21 -9.33
N TYR A 74 -10.80 -1.23 -9.01
CA TYR A 74 -12.19 -1.43 -9.40
C TYR A 74 -13.03 -1.56 -8.14
N ILE A 75 -14.00 -0.68 -7.93
CA ILE A 75 -14.85 -0.67 -6.74
C ILE A 75 -16.32 -0.60 -7.12
N ARG A 76 -17.17 -1.41 -6.48
CA ARG A 76 -18.61 -1.37 -6.66
C ARG A 76 -19.40 -1.75 -5.41
N PRO A 77 -20.64 -1.28 -5.29
CA PRO A 77 -21.55 -1.70 -4.23
C PRO A 77 -22.15 -3.08 -4.54
N LYS A 78 -22.42 -3.82 -3.47
CA LYS A 78 -23.24 -5.05 -3.46
C LYS A 78 -24.34 -4.88 -2.42
N VAL A 79 -25.41 -4.24 -2.85
CA VAL A 79 -26.54 -3.87 -1.99
C VAL A 79 -27.34 -5.11 -1.60
N GLY A 80 -27.66 -5.25 -0.31
CA GLY A 80 -28.43 -6.36 0.23
C GLY A 80 -27.70 -7.70 0.27
N PHE A 81 -26.37 -7.72 0.06
CA PHE A 81 -25.61 -8.96 -0.03
C PHE A 81 -25.16 -9.52 1.32
N CYS A 82 -24.92 -8.67 2.29
CA CYS A 82 -24.50 -9.09 3.61
C CYS A 82 -25.71 -9.40 4.50
N SER A 83 -25.79 -10.62 5.01
CA SER A 83 -26.80 -11.01 5.99
C SER A 83 -26.39 -10.67 7.44
N SER A 84 -25.16 -10.22 7.65
CA SER A 84 -24.61 -10.02 8.99
C SER A 84 -24.47 -8.53 9.34
N THR A 85 -24.85 -8.21 10.56
CA THR A 85 -24.60 -6.90 11.17
C THR A 85 -23.16 -6.73 11.64
N THR A 86 -22.31 -7.76 11.46
CA THR A 86 -20.95 -7.82 12.01
C THR A 86 -19.87 -7.32 11.04
N GLY A 87 -20.22 -7.07 9.80
CA GLY A 87 -19.26 -6.70 8.77
C GLY A 87 -18.70 -7.91 8.02
N VAL A 88 -17.72 -7.67 7.18
CA VAL A 88 -16.96 -8.74 6.51
C VAL A 88 -16.08 -9.41 7.56
N ALA A 89 -16.58 -10.52 8.13
CA ALA A 89 -16.05 -11.09 9.37
C ALA A 89 -14.79 -11.95 9.15
N ASP A 90 -14.67 -12.59 7.99
CA ASP A 90 -13.59 -13.53 7.71
C ASP A 90 -13.17 -13.56 6.23
N ASP A 91 -12.17 -14.36 5.93
CA ASP A 91 -11.63 -14.51 4.58
C ASP A 91 -12.62 -15.19 3.62
N ALA A 92 -13.43 -16.10 4.14
CA ALA A 92 -14.43 -16.79 3.30
C ALA A 92 -15.54 -15.81 2.86
N GLU A 93 -15.96 -14.91 3.74
CA GLU A 93 -16.91 -13.86 3.38
C GLU A 93 -16.29 -12.84 2.41
N LEU A 94 -15.04 -12.44 2.61
CA LEU A 94 -14.31 -11.61 1.69
C LEU A 94 -14.24 -12.25 0.29
N GLU A 95 -13.89 -13.53 0.19
CA GLU A 95 -13.82 -14.26 -1.07
C GLU A 95 -15.17 -14.35 -1.77
N ARG A 96 -16.24 -14.62 -1.02
CA ARG A 96 -17.61 -14.67 -1.54
C ARG A 96 -18.08 -13.33 -2.10
N LEU A 97 -17.60 -12.22 -1.53
CA LEU A 97 -17.89 -10.86 -1.97
C LEU A 97 -17.03 -10.43 -3.16
N SER A 98 -15.86 -11.04 -3.34
CA SER A 98 -14.86 -10.62 -4.30
C SER A 98 -15.33 -10.73 -5.75
N ASP A 99 -14.76 -9.89 -6.61
CA ASP A 99 -15.07 -9.81 -8.04
C ASP A 99 -13.99 -10.52 -8.88
N PHE A 100 -13.52 -11.68 -8.42
CA PHE A 100 -12.46 -12.43 -9.12
C PHE A 100 -12.87 -12.92 -10.51
N ASP A 101 -14.15 -13.14 -10.74
CA ASP A 101 -14.67 -13.55 -12.06
C ASP A 101 -14.30 -12.55 -13.15
N PHE A 102 -14.15 -11.27 -12.83
CA PHE A 102 -13.69 -10.26 -13.79
C PHE A 102 -12.23 -10.41 -14.17
N MET A 103 -11.44 -11.11 -13.37
CA MET A 103 -10.00 -11.18 -13.55
C MET A 103 -9.55 -12.27 -14.53
N ASN A 104 -10.46 -13.16 -14.99
CA ASN A 104 -10.17 -14.26 -15.93
C ASN A 104 -8.91 -15.05 -15.54
N GLY A 105 -8.92 -15.67 -14.36
CA GLY A 105 -7.78 -16.47 -13.90
C GLY A 105 -8.04 -17.18 -12.59
N ASP A 106 -7.24 -18.22 -12.33
CA ASP A 106 -7.28 -18.93 -11.06
C ASP A 106 -6.67 -18.07 -9.96
N THR A 107 -7.42 -17.85 -8.90
CA THR A 107 -7.05 -16.99 -7.78
C THR A 107 -6.55 -17.81 -6.61
N VAL A 108 -5.38 -17.45 -6.08
CA VAL A 108 -4.74 -18.08 -4.93
C VAL A 108 -4.42 -17.02 -3.89
N ALA A 109 -4.89 -17.21 -2.68
CA ALA A 109 -4.60 -16.32 -1.56
C ALA A 109 -3.10 -16.30 -1.21
N LEU A 110 -2.57 -15.13 -0.90
CA LEU A 110 -1.19 -14.91 -0.45
C LEU A 110 -1.16 -14.62 1.06
N GLY A 111 -1.48 -15.64 1.86
CA GLY A 111 -1.59 -15.52 3.31
C GLY A 111 -3.02 -15.23 3.80
N ASP A 112 -3.14 -14.95 5.08
CA ASP A 112 -4.41 -14.61 5.72
C ASP A 112 -4.75 -13.14 5.51
N GLY A 113 -6.05 -12.86 5.41
CA GLY A 113 -6.57 -11.50 5.43
C GLY A 113 -6.54 -10.90 6.83
N HIS A 114 -6.69 -9.59 6.91
CA HIS A 114 -6.80 -8.90 8.19
C HIS A 114 -7.87 -7.82 8.17
N ASP A 115 -8.29 -7.43 9.36
CA ASP A 115 -9.34 -6.44 9.54
C ASP A 115 -8.82 -5.03 9.26
N ILE A 116 -9.65 -4.23 8.63
CA ILE A 116 -9.38 -2.83 8.35
C ILE A 116 -10.59 -1.96 8.70
N SER A 117 -10.38 -0.65 8.66
CA SER A 117 -11.46 0.33 8.74
C SER A 117 -11.36 1.30 7.57
N ILE A 118 -12.48 1.50 6.88
CA ILE A 118 -12.62 2.52 5.84
C ILE A 118 -13.69 3.51 6.32
N ALA A 119 -13.24 4.70 6.72
CA ALA A 119 -14.05 5.68 7.46
C ALA A 119 -14.66 5.04 8.73
N TRP A 120 -15.98 4.98 8.82
CA TRP A 120 -16.70 4.35 9.93
C TRP A 120 -17.05 2.87 9.70
N MET A 121 -16.78 2.35 8.50
CA MET A 121 -17.13 1.00 8.09
C MET A 121 -16.01 0.03 8.46
N ARG A 122 -16.40 -1.14 8.94
CA ARG A 122 -15.48 -2.27 9.15
C ARG A 122 -15.33 -3.03 7.85
N GLY A 123 -14.15 -3.57 7.64
CA GLY A 123 -13.87 -4.35 6.46
C GLY A 123 -12.70 -5.29 6.65
N ARG A 124 -12.38 -5.99 5.58
CA ARG A 124 -11.29 -6.94 5.52
C ARG A 124 -10.53 -6.78 4.23
N ILE A 125 -9.24 -7.03 4.28
CA ILE A 125 -8.32 -6.93 3.15
C ILE A 125 -7.48 -8.21 3.06
N ARG A 126 -7.23 -8.67 1.82
CA ARG A 126 -6.37 -9.82 1.56
C ARG A 126 -5.69 -9.70 0.21
N ALA A 127 -4.47 -10.23 0.14
CA ALA A 127 -3.68 -10.29 -1.08
C ALA A 127 -3.86 -11.63 -1.81
N TYR A 128 -3.78 -11.58 -3.15
CA TYR A 128 -3.96 -12.74 -4.02
C TYR A 128 -2.97 -12.74 -5.19
N ALA A 129 -2.61 -13.93 -5.64
CA ALA A 129 -2.02 -14.14 -6.95
C ALA A 129 -3.10 -14.65 -7.91
N ILE A 130 -3.14 -14.12 -9.11
CA ILE A 130 -4.08 -14.53 -10.15
C ILE A 130 -3.29 -15.10 -11.33
N ALA A 131 -3.48 -16.38 -11.60
CA ALA A 131 -2.86 -17.08 -12.71
C ALA A 131 -3.71 -16.92 -13.96
N LYS A 132 -3.24 -16.18 -14.95
CA LYS A 132 -3.93 -15.97 -16.22
C LYS A 132 -3.81 -17.21 -17.13
N PRO A 133 -4.76 -17.44 -18.07
CA PRO A 133 -4.70 -18.54 -19.02
C PRO A 133 -3.41 -18.57 -19.86
N ASN A 134 -2.80 -17.41 -20.12
CA ASN A 134 -1.52 -17.28 -20.84
C ASN A 134 -0.29 -17.58 -19.97
N ARG A 135 -0.48 -18.13 -18.76
CA ARG A 135 0.54 -18.43 -17.76
C ARG A 135 1.23 -17.19 -17.12
N SER A 136 0.79 -15.99 -17.45
CA SER A 136 1.23 -14.82 -16.70
C SER A 136 0.57 -14.80 -15.32
N ARG A 137 1.23 -14.21 -14.33
CA ARG A 137 0.68 -13.98 -13.00
C ARG A 137 0.59 -12.50 -12.76
N ILE A 138 -0.51 -12.09 -12.16
CA ILE A 138 -0.68 -10.74 -11.62
C ILE A 138 -0.97 -10.85 -10.14
N SER A 139 -0.62 -9.82 -9.40
CA SER A 139 -0.98 -9.69 -8.00
C SER A 139 -2.24 -8.85 -7.87
N ALA A 140 -3.05 -9.14 -6.86
CA ALA A 140 -4.23 -8.34 -6.54
C ALA A 140 -4.40 -8.18 -5.04
N ILE A 141 -5.08 -7.12 -4.65
CA ILE A 141 -5.62 -6.92 -3.31
C ILE A 141 -7.13 -6.86 -3.45
N THR A 142 -7.85 -7.58 -2.62
CA THR A 142 -9.28 -7.39 -2.46
C THR A 142 -9.57 -6.79 -1.10
N VAL A 143 -10.43 -5.79 -1.11
CA VAL A 143 -10.94 -5.09 0.06
C VAL A 143 -12.45 -5.18 0.03
N ALA A 144 -13.07 -5.66 1.08
CA ALA A 144 -14.50 -5.52 1.25
C ALA A 144 -14.78 -4.84 2.59
N PHE A 145 -15.71 -3.89 2.58
CA PHE A 145 -16.14 -3.16 3.77
C PHE A 145 -17.63 -2.87 3.67
N ASN A 146 -18.31 -2.78 4.78
CA ASN A 146 -19.76 -2.72 4.76
C ASN A 146 -20.35 -1.72 5.75
N ASN A 147 -21.56 -1.31 5.42
CA ASN A 147 -22.46 -0.63 6.31
C ASN A 147 -23.75 -1.44 6.39
N ASN A 148 -24.01 -2.07 7.53
CA ASN A 148 -25.13 -3.00 7.72
C ASN A 148 -25.12 -4.16 6.67
N SER A 149 -26.21 -4.32 5.92
CA SER A 149 -26.36 -5.37 4.90
C SER A 149 -25.72 -5.05 3.55
N ASP A 150 -25.22 -3.84 3.36
CA ASP A 150 -24.67 -3.38 2.10
C ASP A 150 -23.14 -3.36 2.15
N ALA A 151 -22.51 -3.97 1.17
CA ALA A 151 -21.06 -4.03 1.08
C ALA A 151 -20.53 -3.24 -0.11
N LEU A 152 -19.30 -2.76 0.03
CA LEU A 152 -18.48 -2.32 -1.09
C LEU A 152 -17.32 -3.28 -1.24
N VAL A 153 -17.03 -3.61 -2.47
CA VAL A 153 -15.91 -4.46 -2.82
C VAL A 153 -14.98 -3.71 -3.76
N ALA A 154 -13.71 -3.67 -3.39
CA ALA A 154 -12.67 -3.10 -4.23
C ALA A 154 -11.65 -4.19 -4.55
N THR A 155 -11.34 -4.36 -5.84
CA THR A 155 -10.25 -5.21 -6.32
C THR A 155 -9.18 -4.32 -6.94
N VAL A 156 -7.96 -4.43 -6.45
CA VAL A 156 -6.81 -3.67 -6.95
C VAL A 156 -5.85 -4.61 -7.63
N VAL A 157 -5.66 -4.43 -8.92
CA VAL A 157 -4.61 -5.13 -9.68
C VAL A 157 -3.30 -4.38 -9.50
N VAL A 158 -2.27 -5.13 -9.09
CA VAL A 158 -0.93 -4.63 -8.81
C VAL A 158 0.01 -5.19 -9.86
N ASN A 159 0.61 -4.32 -10.66
CA ASN A 159 1.59 -4.70 -11.66
C ASN A 159 3.01 -4.64 -11.05
N ASP A 160 3.78 -5.72 -11.25
CA ASP A 160 5.22 -5.80 -10.94
C ASP A 160 5.62 -5.48 -9.49
N ALA A 161 4.72 -5.67 -8.50
CA ALA A 161 5.04 -5.46 -7.10
C ALA A 161 4.36 -6.47 -6.17
N GLN A 162 4.86 -6.54 -4.94
CA GLN A 162 4.19 -7.28 -3.86
C GLN A 162 2.94 -6.52 -3.43
N PRO A 163 1.78 -7.17 -3.33
CA PRO A 163 0.53 -6.51 -2.97
C PRO A 163 0.60 -5.76 -1.63
N THR A 164 1.24 -6.34 -0.63
CA THR A 164 1.38 -5.75 0.70
C THR A 164 2.15 -4.42 0.71
N ALA A 165 3.01 -4.19 -0.29
CA ALA A 165 3.77 -2.93 -0.38
C ALA A 165 2.90 -1.72 -0.74
N VAL A 166 1.73 -1.94 -1.33
CA VAL A 166 0.82 -0.86 -1.80
C VAL A 166 -0.47 -0.76 -1.00
N GLU A 167 -0.65 -1.60 -0.01
CA GLU A 167 -1.86 -1.68 0.80
C GLU A 167 -2.22 -0.35 1.46
N SER A 168 -1.24 0.34 2.05
CA SER A 168 -1.45 1.65 2.68
C SER A 168 -1.95 2.70 1.69
N VAL A 169 -1.44 2.70 0.45
CA VAL A 169 -1.86 3.60 -0.63
C VAL A 169 -3.31 3.34 -1.02
N VAL A 170 -3.70 2.08 -1.07
CA VAL A 170 -5.08 1.66 -1.36
C VAL A 170 -6.03 2.10 -0.24
N ILE A 171 -5.68 1.82 1.02
CA ILE A 171 -6.49 2.18 2.18
C ILE A 171 -6.63 3.71 2.28
N GLU A 172 -5.56 4.48 2.06
CA GLU A 172 -5.60 5.94 2.04
C GLU A 172 -6.57 6.45 0.97
N PHE A 173 -6.50 5.90 -0.24
CA PHE A 173 -7.41 6.28 -1.32
C PHE A 173 -8.87 5.97 -1.00
N LEU A 174 -9.16 4.78 -0.48
CA LEU A 174 -10.51 4.39 -0.09
C LEU A 174 -11.07 5.28 1.03
N ASN A 175 -10.22 5.80 1.91
CA ASN A 175 -10.58 6.79 2.93
C ASN A 175 -10.69 8.23 2.39
N GLY A 176 -10.29 8.46 1.15
CA GLY A 176 -10.32 9.79 0.52
C GLY A 176 -11.74 10.33 0.30
N GLN A 177 -11.91 11.64 0.38
CA GLN A 177 -13.23 12.30 0.27
C GLN A 177 -13.99 11.95 -1.01
N THR A 178 -13.29 11.79 -2.13
CA THR A 178 -13.92 11.45 -3.42
C THR A 178 -14.62 10.10 -3.36
N ILE A 179 -13.96 9.10 -2.80
CA ILE A 179 -14.53 7.77 -2.64
C ILE A 179 -15.63 7.80 -1.59
N GLN A 180 -15.41 8.44 -0.45
CA GLN A 180 -16.38 8.48 0.63
C GLN A 180 -17.72 9.16 0.22
N ARG A 181 -17.66 10.24 -0.55
CA ARG A 181 -18.87 10.85 -1.12
C ARG A 181 -19.63 9.92 -2.05
N TRP A 182 -18.91 9.23 -2.91
CA TRP A 182 -19.52 8.27 -3.82
C TRP A 182 -20.11 7.07 -3.05
N VAL A 183 -19.39 6.53 -2.06
CA VAL A 183 -19.87 5.45 -1.19
C VAL A 183 -21.17 5.81 -0.50
N THR A 184 -21.24 7.00 0.11
CA THR A 184 -22.44 7.51 0.75
C THR A 184 -23.64 7.51 -0.20
N LEU A 185 -23.44 7.98 -1.44
CA LEU A 185 -24.49 7.98 -2.45
C LEU A 185 -24.86 6.57 -2.92
N ALA A 186 -23.87 5.70 -3.13
CA ALA A 186 -24.07 4.35 -3.63
C ALA A 186 -24.81 3.44 -2.64
N LEU A 187 -24.62 3.69 -1.33
CA LEU A 187 -25.29 2.95 -0.26
C LEU A 187 -26.57 3.65 0.26
N GLY A 188 -26.91 4.82 -0.27
CA GLY A 188 -28.09 5.57 0.14
C GLY A 188 -28.03 6.14 1.56
N LEU A 189 -26.83 6.54 2.03
CA LEU A 189 -26.53 7.04 3.38
C LEU A 189 -26.59 8.57 3.45
#